data_7655eb1ed977a458658ebad040bfb345
#
_entry.id   7655eb1ed977a458658ebad040bfb345
#
_cell.length_a   1.000
_cell.length_b   1.000
_cell.length_c   1.000
_cell.angle_alpha   90.00
_cell.angle_beta   90.00
_cell.angle_gamma   90.00
#
_symmetry.space_group_name_H-M   'P 1'
#
loop_
_entity.id
_entity.type
_entity.pdbx_description
1 polymer ?
#
loop_
_entity_poly.entity_id
_entity_poly.type
_entity_poly.pdbx_seq_one_letter_code
_entity_poly.pdbx_strand_id
1 'polypeptide(L)'
;VVDCSGVSEGFIIALELIREGGMVLEVGIFSNSHDISINPHSHILEKSARVIGIGGDDISQYYPSIKLLERNIDKLPWKKIISHEFNIDNVHEAMDIAMSDKSMKVLLNP
;
A
#
# COMPACT_ATOMS: atom_id res chain seq x y z
N VAL A 1 5.62 5.89 10.22
CA VAL A 1 5.91 4.98 9.12
C VAL A 1 4.61 4.55 8.47
N VAL A 2 4.59 4.43 7.15
CA VAL A 2 3.48 3.85 6.39
C VAL A 2 4.00 2.55 5.78
N ASP A 3 3.37 1.44 6.09
CA ASP A 3 3.69 0.16 5.47
C ASP A 3 2.76 -0.10 4.28
N CYS A 4 3.36 -0.22 3.11
CA CYS A 4 2.72 -0.57 1.84
C CYS A 4 3.42 -1.78 1.19
N SER A 5 4.17 -2.57 1.96
CA SER A 5 5.00 -3.66 1.43
C SER A 5 4.17 -4.85 0.93
N GLY A 6 3.01 -5.09 1.54
CA GLY A 6 2.17 -6.25 1.24
C GLY A 6 2.64 -7.57 1.86
N VAL A 7 3.67 -7.53 2.70
CA VAL A 7 4.22 -8.69 3.38
C VAL A 7 4.27 -8.49 4.89
N SER A 8 4.02 -9.56 5.65
CA SER A 8 3.92 -9.47 7.12
C SER A 8 5.21 -8.98 7.79
N GLU A 9 6.38 -9.27 7.21
CA GLU A 9 7.68 -8.80 7.71
C GLU A 9 7.85 -7.28 7.62
N GLY A 10 7.19 -6.64 6.64
CA GLY A 10 7.16 -5.18 6.50
C GLY A 10 6.61 -4.49 7.73
N PHE A 11 5.60 -5.08 8.34
CA PHE A 11 5.02 -4.58 9.58
C PHE A 11 6.01 -4.62 10.76
N ILE A 12 6.81 -5.70 10.89
CA ILE A 12 7.86 -5.79 11.91
C ILE A 12 8.88 -4.68 11.71
N ILE A 13 9.35 -4.51 10.47
CA ILE A 13 10.31 -3.46 10.11
C ILE A 13 9.72 -2.07 10.39
N ALA A 14 8.44 -1.86 10.10
CA ALA A 14 7.76 -0.60 10.39
C ALA A 14 7.77 -0.29 11.90
N LEU A 15 7.51 -1.30 12.76
CA LEU A 15 7.58 -1.16 14.21
C LEU A 15 9.00 -0.87 14.71
N GLU A 16 10.01 -1.45 14.08
CA GLU A 16 11.42 -1.18 14.41
C GLU A 16 11.84 0.25 14.06
N LEU A 17 11.39 0.75 12.93
CA LEU A 17 11.76 2.06 12.38
C LEU A 17 11.08 3.25 13.06
N ILE A 18 9.94 3.07 13.73
CA ILE A 18 9.29 4.20 14.39
C ILE A 18 10.11 4.69 15.58
N ARG A 19 10.10 6.00 15.78
CA ARG A 19 10.62 6.64 16.98
C ARG A 19 9.68 6.45 18.15
N GLU A 20 10.12 6.81 19.36
CA GLU A 20 9.24 6.93 20.54
C GLU A 20 8.06 7.87 20.25
N GLY A 21 6.87 7.50 20.72
CA GLY A 21 5.60 8.18 20.43
C GLY A 21 5.18 8.12 18.95
N GLY A 22 5.86 7.31 18.14
CA GLY A 22 5.61 7.18 16.71
C GLY A 22 4.34 6.40 16.36
N MET A 23 4.05 6.35 15.06
CA MET A 23 2.87 5.68 14.52
C MET A 23 3.24 4.82 13.32
N VAL A 24 2.69 3.63 13.26
CA VAL A 24 2.64 2.79 12.05
C VAL A 24 1.23 2.89 11.47
N LEU A 25 1.16 3.20 10.17
CA LEU A 25 -0.04 3.02 9.37
C LEU A 25 0.15 1.77 8.53
N GLU A 26 -0.65 0.75 8.78
CA GLU A 26 -0.65 -0.49 8.03
C GLU A 26 -1.69 -0.40 6.92
N VAL A 27 -1.22 -0.40 5.67
CA VAL A 27 -2.04 -0.21 4.47
C VAL A 27 -1.83 -1.36 3.47
N GLY A 28 -0.69 -2.06 3.56
CA GLY A 28 -0.21 -2.94 2.49
C GLY A 28 -0.76 -4.36 2.51
N ILE A 29 -1.11 -4.90 3.68
CA ILE A 29 -1.48 -6.31 3.83
C ILE A 29 -2.98 -6.50 3.55
N PHE A 30 -3.32 -6.82 2.31
CA PHE A 30 -4.71 -7.03 1.87
C PHE A 30 -5.19 -8.49 1.95
N SER A 31 -4.29 -9.44 2.17
CA SER A 31 -4.61 -10.86 2.26
C SER A 31 -4.03 -11.46 3.53
N ASN A 32 -4.70 -12.48 4.05
CA ASN A 32 -4.14 -13.27 5.14
C ASN A 32 -2.94 -14.05 4.59
N SER A 33 -1.72 -13.61 4.94
CA SER A 33 -0.49 -14.27 4.51
C SER A 33 -0.07 -15.33 5.53
N HIS A 34 0.66 -14.95 6.54
CA HIS A 34 1.09 -15.81 7.64
C HIS A 34 1.22 -15.03 8.94
N ASP A 35 1.20 -15.74 10.05
CA ASP A 35 1.35 -15.15 11.37
C ASP A 35 2.80 -14.71 11.58
N ILE A 36 2.96 -13.55 12.23
CA ILE A 36 4.26 -13.04 12.66
C ILE A 36 4.30 -12.94 14.18
N SER A 37 5.50 -13.03 14.73
CA SER A 37 5.72 -12.82 16.16
C SER A 37 6.29 -11.44 16.42
N ILE A 38 5.65 -10.68 17.29
CA ILE A 38 6.15 -9.40 17.78
C ILE A 38 6.36 -9.46 19.30
N ASN A 39 7.33 -8.69 19.78
CA ASN A 39 7.51 -8.50 21.22
C ASN A 39 6.73 -7.23 21.64
N PRO A 40 5.60 -7.37 22.38
CA PRO A 40 4.80 -6.20 22.76
C PRO A 40 5.56 -5.18 23.61
N HIS A 41 6.53 -5.62 24.41
CA HIS A 41 7.33 -4.73 25.23
C HIS A 41 8.21 -3.81 24.37
N SER A 42 9.10 -4.40 23.55
CA SER A 42 10.08 -3.63 22.77
C SER A 42 9.49 -2.92 21.54
N HIS A 43 8.47 -3.53 20.91
CA HIS A 43 7.89 -2.96 19.70
C HIS A 43 6.79 -1.92 19.98
N ILE A 44 6.07 -2.06 21.09
CA ILE A 44 4.90 -1.22 21.38
C ILE A 44 5.09 -0.39 22.65
N LEU A 45 5.32 -1.06 23.81
CA LEU A 45 5.30 -0.40 25.10
C LEU A 45 6.44 0.61 25.26
N GLU A 46 7.69 0.18 25.07
CA GLU A 46 8.87 1.07 25.19
C GLU A 46 8.80 2.26 24.25
N LYS A 47 8.27 2.06 23.07
CA LYS A 47 8.14 3.12 22.07
C LYS A 47 6.88 3.97 22.23
N SER A 48 5.96 3.62 23.14
CA SER A 48 4.62 4.25 23.19
C SER A 48 3.99 4.31 21.80
N ALA A 49 4.13 3.21 21.04
CA ALA A 49 3.76 3.15 19.64
C ALA A 49 2.24 3.17 19.44
N ARG A 50 1.81 3.78 18.35
CA ARG A 50 0.45 3.69 17.83
C ARG A 50 0.44 2.90 16.54
N VAL A 51 -0.47 1.94 16.44
CA VAL A 51 -0.67 1.13 15.24
C VAL A 51 -2.09 1.36 14.76
N ILE A 52 -2.23 1.74 13.49
CA ILE A 52 -3.51 1.99 12.85
C ILE A 52 -3.55 1.18 11.56
N GLY A 53 -4.50 0.25 11.49
CA GLY A 53 -4.83 -0.44 10.24
C GLY A 53 -5.78 0.41 9.40
N ILE A 54 -5.51 0.49 8.11
CA ILE A 54 -6.35 1.16 7.12
C ILE A 54 -6.78 0.11 6.12
N GLY A 55 -7.96 -0.44 6.33
CA GLY A 55 -8.55 -1.45 5.46
C GLY A 55 -9.87 -0.99 4.90
N GLY A 56 -10.06 -1.27 3.60
CA GLY A 56 -11.26 -0.86 2.88
C GLY A 56 -11.32 0.62 2.54
N ASP A 57 -12.20 0.94 1.62
CA ASP A 57 -12.41 2.31 1.15
C ASP A 57 -13.79 2.79 1.60
N ASP A 58 -13.82 3.73 2.55
CA ASP A 58 -15.03 4.45 2.89
C ASP A 58 -15.35 5.47 1.78
N ILE A 59 -16.62 5.51 1.35
CA ILE A 59 -17.07 6.41 0.28
C ILE A 59 -16.76 7.88 0.58
N SER A 60 -16.70 8.25 1.85
CA SER A 60 -16.38 9.63 2.28
C SER A 60 -14.96 10.04 1.86
N GLN A 61 -14.07 9.09 1.59
CA GLN A 61 -12.68 9.35 1.21
C GLN A 61 -12.51 9.65 -0.30
N TYR A 62 -13.47 9.27 -1.13
CA TYR A 62 -13.36 9.49 -2.58
C TYR A 62 -13.31 10.96 -2.97
N TYR A 63 -14.21 11.77 -2.43
CA TYR A 63 -14.24 13.19 -2.74
C TYR A 63 -12.96 13.93 -2.32
N PRO A 64 -12.46 13.80 -1.07
CA PRO A 64 -11.18 14.38 -0.67
C PRO A 64 -10.01 13.91 -1.52
N SER A 65 -9.99 12.62 -1.89
CA SER A 65 -8.93 12.03 -2.73
C SER A 65 -8.93 12.63 -4.13
N ILE A 66 -10.09 12.77 -4.77
CA ILE A 66 -10.22 13.42 -6.07
C ILE A 66 -9.73 14.87 -5.99
N LYS A 67 -10.12 15.60 -4.94
CA LYS A 67 -9.66 16.98 -4.73
C LYS A 67 -8.13 17.08 -4.51
N LEU A 68 -7.56 16.08 -3.84
CA LEU A 68 -6.10 16.00 -3.69
C LEU A 68 -5.41 15.77 -5.05
N LEU A 69 -5.97 14.87 -5.86
CA LEU A 69 -5.48 14.60 -7.21
C LEU A 69 -5.55 15.86 -8.09
N GLU A 70 -6.70 16.55 -8.14
CA GLU A 70 -6.88 17.79 -8.91
C GLU A 70 -5.82 18.85 -8.56
N ARG A 71 -5.57 19.07 -7.26
CA ARG A 71 -4.60 20.07 -6.79
C ARG A 71 -3.15 19.73 -7.13
N ASN A 72 -2.86 18.47 -7.41
CA ASN A 72 -1.51 17.97 -7.63
C ASN A 72 -1.33 17.32 -9.00
N ILE A 73 -2.28 17.54 -9.93
CA ILE A 73 -2.28 16.88 -11.24
C ILE A 73 -0.97 17.13 -12.01
N ASP A 74 -0.42 18.33 -11.92
CA ASP A 74 0.80 18.73 -12.60
C ASP A 74 2.07 18.52 -11.75
N LYS A 75 1.92 18.17 -10.47
CA LYS A 75 3.05 18.04 -9.53
C LYS A 75 3.53 16.61 -9.37
N LEU A 76 2.67 15.66 -9.60
CA LEU A 76 2.93 14.24 -9.37
C LEU A 76 2.80 13.45 -10.68
N PRO A 77 3.63 12.44 -10.87
CA PRO A 77 3.66 11.71 -12.14
C PRO A 77 2.57 10.63 -12.22
N TRP A 78 1.31 11.01 -12.05
CA TRP A 78 0.15 10.10 -11.99
C TRP A 78 0.09 9.11 -13.16
N LYS A 79 0.42 9.57 -14.37
CA LYS A 79 0.41 8.73 -15.58
C LYS A 79 1.43 7.59 -15.52
N LYS A 80 2.49 7.73 -14.72
CA LYS A 80 3.50 6.67 -14.57
C LYS A 80 3.03 5.51 -13.71
N ILE A 81 1.92 5.67 -12.97
CA ILE A 81 1.32 4.58 -12.19
C ILE A 81 0.80 3.50 -13.14
N ILE A 82 0.22 3.89 -14.28
CA ILE A 82 -0.15 2.94 -15.34
C ILE A 82 1.14 2.57 -16.08
N SER A 83 1.69 1.42 -15.75
CA SER A 83 2.95 0.96 -16.31
C SER A 83 2.79 0.21 -17.62
N HIS A 84 1.64 -0.46 -17.80
CA HIS A 84 1.33 -1.25 -18.99
C HIS A 84 -0.15 -1.13 -19.37
N GLU A 85 -0.41 -1.14 -20.65
CA GLU A 85 -1.76 -1.17 -21.22
C GLU A 85 -1.88 -2.31 -22.22
N PHE A 86 -2.94 -3.10 -22.13
CA PHE A 86 -3.23 -4.21 -23.03
C PHE A 86 -4.65 -4.13 -23.55
N ASN A 87 -4.88 -4.68 -24.73
CA ASN A 87 -6.24 -4.97 -25.19
C ASN A 87 -6.78 -6.16 -24.39
N ILE A 88 -8.09 -6.20 -24.18
CA ILE A 88 -8.76 -7.28 -23.43
C ILE A 88 -8.47 -8.67 -24.02
N ASP A 89 -8.24 -8.76 -25.32
CA ASP A 89 -7.90 -10.01 -26.00
C ASP A 89 -6.54 -10.59 -25.51
N ASN A 90 -5.68 -9.76 -24.93
CA ASN A 90 -4.37 -10.13 -24.41
C ASN A 90 -4.37 -10.29 -22.89
N VAL A 91 -5.52 -10.64 -22.30
CA VAL A 91 -5.69 -10.72 -20.84
C VAL A 91 -4.67 -11.64 -20.13
N HIS A 92 -4.28 -12.75 -20.78
CA HIS A 92 -3.30 -13.69 -20.19
C HIS A 92 -1.92 -13.03 -20.05
N GLU A 93 -1.44 -12.35 -21.09
CA GLU A 93 -0.17 -11.63 -21.03
C GLU A 93 -0.23 -10.47 -20.00
N ALA A 94 -1.35 -9.76 -19.96
CA ALA A 94 -1.59 -8.71 -18.97
C ALA A 94 -1.51 -9.24 -17.54
N MET A 95 -2.08 -10.42 -17.27
CA MET A 95 -2.03 -11.07 -15.95
C MET A 95 -0.61 -11.50 -15.60
N ASP A 96 0.13 -12.09 -16.54
CA ASP A 96 1.53 -12.48 -16.31
C ASP A 96 2.40 -11.26 -15.94
N ILE A 97 2.21 -10.15 -16.63
CA ILE A 97 2.90 -8.90 -16.30
C ILE A 97 2.43 -8.33 -14.95
N ALA A 98 1.12 -8.35 -14.66
CA ALA A 98 0.58 -7.83 -13.42
C ALA A 98 1.08 -8.60 -12.19
N MET A 99 1.35 -9.89 -12.33
CA MET A 99 1.88 -10.76 -11.27
C MET A 99 3.41 -10.69 -11.14
N SER A 100 4.09 -9.94 -12.01
CA SER A 100 5.54 -9.78 -11.99
C SER A 100 5.96 -8.54 -11.21
N ASP A 101 7.26 -8.44 -10.92
CA ASP A 101 7.90 -7.25 -10.33
C ASP A 101 8.11 -6.10 -11.34
N LYS A 102 7.69 -6.28 -12.59
CA LYS A 102 7.90 -5.33 -13.69
C LYS A 102 6.78 -4.31 -13.85
N SER A 103 5.67 -4.50 -13.12
CA SER A 103 4.50 -3.62 -13.27
C SER A 103 4.15 -2.90 -11.96
N MET A 104 3.57 -1.71 -12.10
CA MET A 104 2.88 -1.03 -11.00
C MET A 104 1.36 -1.22 -11.12
N LYS A 105 0.80 -0.77 -12.23
CA LYS A 105 -0.61 -0.97 -12.55
C LYS A 105 -0.73 -1.34 -14.02
N VAL A 106 -1.43 -2.43 -14.28
CA VAL A 106 -1.77 -2.90 -15.63
C VAL A 106 -3.20 -2.52 -15.94
N LEU A 107 -3.42 -1.91 -17.09
CA LEU A 107 -4.73 -1.51 -17.59
C LEU A 107 -5.15 -2.42 -18.74
N LEU A 108 -6.41 -2.86 -18.74
CA LEU A 108 -7.04 -3.55 -19.85
C LEU A 108 -8.01 -2.60 -20.53
N ASN A 109 -7.82 -2.43 -21.82
CA ASN A 109 -8.71 -1.65 -22.68
C ASN A 109 -9.65 -2.61 -23.43
N PRO A 110 -10.96 -2.29 -23.51
CA PRO A 110 -11.92 -3.07 -24.29
C PRO A 110 -11.66 -3.05 -25.78
#